data_f04f1206c5dab53d98d1a28115f54d00
#
_entry.id   f04f1206c5dab53d98d1a28115f54d00
#
_cell.length_a   1.000
_cell.length_b   1.000
_cell.length_c   1.000
_cell.angle_alpha   90.00
_cell.angle_beta   90.00
_cell.angle_gamma   90.00
#
_symmetry.space_group_name_H-M   'P 1'
#
loop_
_entity.id
_entity.type
_entity.pdbx_description
1 polymer ?
#
loop_
_entity_poly.entity_id
_entity_poly.type
_entity_poly.pdbx_seq_one_letter_code
_entity_poly.pdbx_strand_id
1 'polypeptide(L)'
;SHWEGVSSDIKGLWEMPLESFIGDATVCNLANLEPKAINDPAEYPFGEGFQMKSKLGDVRGREILPEHLGNIRKGDIVLMTSPFTGLEQPWLSTATVKWLIEDREITMLGLSAQGIEWQYDLKVAAPNNSPIRRMLLGANVPIAHPLVNIDTITAERVFYVGLPLNMPKFEASFIR
;
A
#
# COMPACT_ATOMS: atom_id res chain seq x y z
N SER A 1 -2.87 -7.06 16.98
CA SER A 1 -2.79 -7.81 15.74
C SER A 1 -3.83 -7.34 14.75
N HIS A 2 -3.41 -7.22 13.50
CA HIS A 2 -4.25 -6.65 12.44
C HIS A 2 -5.15 -7.70 11.78
N TRP A 3 -5.05 -8.95 12.19
CA TRP A 3 -5.70 -10.10 11.57
C TRP A 3 -6.94 -10.56 12.30
N GLU A 4 -6.99 -10.36 13.61
CA GLU A 4 -8.15 -10.72 14.42
C GLU A 4 -9.38 -9.97 13.94
N GLY A 5 -10.26 -10.65 13.27
CA GLY A 5 -11.53 -10.10 12.77
C GLY A 5 -11.64 -9.88 11.27
N VAL A 6 -10.65 -10.29 10.46
CA VAL A 6 -10.81 -10.23 9.00
C VAL A 6 -11.48 -11.51 8.48
N SER A 7 -10.98 -12.68 8.78
CA SER A 7 -11.59 -13.99 8.46
C SER A 7 -10.76 -15.12 9.06
N SER A 8 -11.40 -16.28 9.34
CA SER A 8 -10.70 -17.51 9.74
C SER A 8 -9.87 -18.13 8.61
N ASP A 9 -10.07 -17.71 7.38
CA ASP A 9 -9.45 -18.30 6.19
C ASP A 9 -8.18 -17.56 5.74
N ILE A 10 -7.78 -16.53 6.49
CA ILE A 10 -6.57 -15.77 6.21
C ILE A 10 -5.37 -16.54 6.77
N LYS A 11 -4.39 -16.75 5.90
CA LYS A 11 -3.13 -17.38 6.27
C LYS A 11 -2.29 -16.46 7.13
N GLY A 12 -1.73 -16.98 8.20
CA GLY A 12 -0.65 -16.33 8.91
C GLY A 12 0.61 -16.26 8.04
N LEU A 13 1.51 -15.34 8.36
CA LEU A 13 2.73 -15.14 7.57
C LEU A 13 3.55 -16.44 7.41
N TRP A 14 3.56 -17.29 8.43
CA TRP A 14 4.24 -18.60 8.43
C TRP A 14 3.55 -19.68 7.58
N GLU A 15 2.31 -19.44 7.15
CA GLU A 15 1.52 -20.33 6.30
C GLU A 15 1.54 -19.90 4.83
N MET A 16 2.10 -18.72 4.56
CA MET A 16 2.21 -18.21 3.21
C MET A 16 3.27 -18.98 2.42
N PRO A 17 3.00 -19.32 1.15
CA PRO A 17 3.99 -19.95 0.30
C PRO A 17 5.16 -19.00 0.03
N LEU A 18 6.37 -19.54 -0.09
CA LEU A 18 7.58 -18.72 -0.34
C LEU A 18 7.50 -17.96 -1.67
N GLU A 19 6.78 -18.48 -2.63
CA GLU A 19 6.53 -17.87 -3.94
C GLU A 19 5.80 -16.54 -3.83
N SER A 20 5.12 -16.29 -2.72
CA SER A 20 4.53 -14.96 -2.44
C SER A 20 5.57 -13.88 -2.18
N PHE A 21 6.81 -14.25 -1.86
CA PHE A 21 7.88 -13.34 -1.45
C PHE A 21 9.08 -13.33 -2.41
N ILE A 22 9.00 -14.11 -3.48
CA ILE A 22 10.07 -14.22 -4.47
C ILE A 22 9.43 -14.24 -5.86
N GLY A 23 9.88 -13.37 -6.73
CA GLY A 23 9.37 -13.36 -8.10
C GLY A 23 9.67 -12.09 -8.88
N ASP A 24 9.11 -12.02 -10.05
CA ASP A 24 9.13 -10.82 -10.87
C ASP A 24 8.35 -9.70 -10.16
N ALA A 25 8.94 -8.53 -10.12
CA ALA A 25 8.32 -7.36 -9.51
C ALA A 25 8.28 -6.18 -10.47
N THR A 26 7.15 -5.48 -10.47
CA THR A 26 6.99 -4.18 -11.13
C THR A 26 7.26 -3.08 -10.11
N VAL A 27 8.15 -2.14 -10.48
CA VAL A 27 8.46 -0.96 -9.67
C VAL A 27 7.63 0.22 -10.17
N CYS A 28 6.74 0.70 -9.32
CA CYS A 28 5.85 1.83 -9.60
C CYS A 28 6.37 3.07 -8.88
N ASN A 29 7.06 3.95 -9.62
CA ASN A 29 7.51 5.23 -9.10
C ASN A 29 6.43 6.28 -9.29
N LEU A 30 5.86 6.74 -8.18
CA LEU A 30 4.76 7.70 -8.14
C LEU A 30 5.23 9.15 -7.93
N ALA A 31 6.49 9.45 -8.23
CA ALA A 31 7.03 10.80 -8.06
C ALA A 31 6.29 11.85 -8.92
N ASN A 32 5.71 11.45 -10.06
CA ASN A 32 4.94 12.32 -10.92
C ASN A 32 3.48 12.49 -10.47
N LEU A 33 3.04 11.78 -9.44
CA LEU A 33 1.70 11.90 -8.89
C LEU A 33 1.68 12.97 -7.80
N GLU A 34 1.92 14.22 -8.21
CA GLU A 34 2.00 15.36 -7.31
C GLU A 34 0.69 15.60 -6.54
N PRO A 35 0.78 16.05 -5.29
CA PRO A 35 -0.39 16.44 -4.51
C PRO A 35 -1.22 17.49 -5.23
N LYS A 36 -2.53 17.51 -4.99
CA LYS A 36 -3.42 18.52 -5.52
C LYS A 36 -3.84 19.52 -4.44
N ALA A 37 -4.11 20.77 -4.85
CA ALA A 37 -4.68 21.77 -3.98
C ALA A 37 -6.05 21.32 -3.45
N ILE A 38 -6.33 21.62 -2.19
CA ILE A 38 -7.65 21.47 -1.59
C ILE A 38 -8.40 22.79 -1.83
N ASN A 39 -9.36 22.74 -2.74
CA ASN A 39 -10.17 23.92 -3.11
C ASN A 39 -11.54 23.92 -2.44
N ASP A 40 -12.00 22.77 -1.95
CA ASP A 40 -13.29 22.60 -1.29
C ASP A 40 -13.08 22.23 0.18
N PRO A 41 -13.66 22.99 1.13
CA PRO A 41 -13.62 22.63 2.55
C PRO A 41 -14.15 21.22 2.83
N ALA A 42 -15.08 20.69 2.02
CA ALA A 42 -15.58 19.33 2.14
C ALA A 42 -14.51 18.26 1.86
N GLU A 43 -13.43 18.62 1.19
CA GLU A 43 -12.27 17.75 0.94
C GLU A 43 -11.33 17.63 2.16
N TYR A 44 -11.54 18.45 3.20
CA TYR A 44 -10.79 18.32 4.45
C TYR A 44 -11.25 17.09 5.22
N PRO A 45 -10.33 16.21 5.57
CA PRO A 45 -10.67 14.87 6.06
C PRO A 45 -11.32 14.85 7.45
N PHE A 46 -11.21 15.90 8.22
CA PHE A 46 -11.66 15.93 9.63
C PHE A 46 -12.75 16.97 9.91
N GLY A 47 -13.37 17.55 8.88
CA GLY A 47 -14.37 18.60 9.03
C GLY A 47 -13.77 19.96 9.35
N GLU A 48 -14.65 20.96 9.45
CA GLU A 48 -14.27 22.33 9.81
C GLU A 48 -13.55 22.35 11.17
N GLY A 49 -12.32 22.84 11.18
CA GLY A 49 -11.55 23.05 12.42
C GLY A 49 -10.31 22.17 12.58
N PHE A 50 -10.12 21.11 11.82
CA PHE A 50 -8.90 20.32 11.86
C PHE A 50 -7.97 20.72 10.71
N GLN A 51 -7.09 21.66 10.98
CA GLN A 51 -6.10 22.13 10.01
C GLN A 51 -4.78 21.39 10.20
N MET A 52 -4.59 20.27 9.53
CA MET A 52 -3.24 19.78 9.25
C MET A 52 -2.75 20.50 7.99
N LYS A 53 -1.85 21.44 8.17
CA LYS A 53 -1.18 22.09 7.03
C LYS A 53 -0.10 21.16 6.53
N SER A 54 -0.11 20.86 5.24
CA SER A 54 1.03 20.24 4.59
C SER A 54 2.20 21.22 4.48
N LYS A 55 3.39 20.72 4.19
CA LYS A 55 4.56 21.58 3.93
C LYS A 55 4.38 22.44 2.67
N LEU A 56 3.49 22.03 1.76
CA LEU A 56 3.20 22.69 0.50
C LEU A 56 1.95 23.60 0.55
N GLY A 57 1.33 23.75 1.74
CA GLY A 57 0.09 24.49 1.91
C GLY A 57 -1.12 23.56 2.06
N ASP A 58 -2.30 24.01 1.64
CA ASP A 58 -3.52 23.22 1.71
C ASP A 58 -3.59 22.29 0.48
N VAL A 59 -2.87 21.17 0.56
CA VAL A 59 -2.81 20.16 -0.49
C VAL A 59 -3.06 18.76 0.07
N ARG A 60 -3.50 17.85 -0.78
CA ARG A 60 -3.63 16.43 -0.44
C ARG A 60 -3.04 15.55 -1.54
N GLY A 61 -2.60 14.37 -1.15
CA GLY A 61 -2.19 13.34 -2.10
C GLY A 61 -3.33 12.93 -3.03
N ARG A 62 -2.97 12.45 -4.21
CA ARG A 62 -3.92 11.95 -5.20
C ARG A 62 -4.18 10.47 -5.02
N GLU A 63 -5.35 10.05 -5.47
CA GLU A 63 -5.69 8.65 -5.65
C GLU A 63 -4.75 8.01 -6.69
N ILE A 64 -4.24 6.82 -6.34
CA ILE A 64 -3.48 5.99 -7.26
C ILE A 64 -4.47 5.21 -8.11
N LEU A 65 -4.52 5.52 -9.40
CA LEU A 65 -5.33 4.81 -10.39
C LEU A 65 -4.47 3.76 -11.11
N PRO A 66 -5.08 2.74 -11.73
CA PRO A 66 -4.35 1.71 -12.49
C PRO A 66 -3.38 2.28 -13.53
N GLU A 67 -3.74 3.37 -14.19
CA GLU A 67 -2.92 4.08 -15.19
C GLU A 67 -1.62 4.66 -14.63
N HIS A 68 -1.55 4.91 -13.33
CA HIS A 68 -0.35 5.41 -12.66
C HIS A 68 0.66 4.29 -12.32
N LEU A 69 0.24 3.03 -12.41
CA LEU A 69 1.00 1.88 -11.91
C LEU A 69 1.84 1.18 -12.99
N GLY A 70 1.82 1.68 -14.21
CA GLY A 70 2.60 1.11 -15.30
C GLY A 70 2.09 -0.27 -15.75
N ASN A 71 3.00 -1.10 -16.28
CA ASN A 71 2.63 -2.38 -16.86
C ASN A 71 2.78 -3.54 -15.87
N ILE A 72 1.89 -3.60 -14.88
CA ILE A 72 1.82 -4.73 -13.94
C ILE A 72 1.31 -5.97 -14.68
N ARG A 73 2.08 -7.05 -14.63
CA ARG A 73 1.68 -8.35 -15.19
C ARG A 73 0.95 -9.18 -14.13
N LYS A 74 0.18 -10.16 -14.58
CA LYS A 74 -0.44 -11.11 -13.67
C LYS A 74 0.62 -11.88 -12.86
N GLY A 75 0.39 -11.95 -11.56
CA GLY A 75 1.29 -12.63 -10.63
C GLY A 75 2.52 -11.83 -10.20
N ASP A 76 2.64 -10.57 -10.62
CA ASP A 76 3.75 -9.73 -10.19
C ASP A 76 3.69 -9.42 -8.68
N ILE A 77 4.87 -9.23 -8.12
CA ILE A 77 5.06 -8.44 -6.90
C ILE A 77 5.01 -6.97 -7.32
N VAL A 78 4.31 -6.13 -6.57
CA VAL A 78 4.20 -4.70 -6.88
C VAL A 78 4.93 -3.90 -5.82
N LEU A 79 5.93 -3.11 -6.23
CA LEU A 79 6.71 -2.24 -5.37
C LEU A 79 6.37 -0.77 -5.69
N MET A 80 5.81 -0.05 -4.73
CA MET A 80 5.42 1.34 -4.91
C MET A 80 6.30 2.27 -4.09
N THR A 81 6.73 3.36 -4.71
CA THR A 81 7.48 4.42 -4.05
C THR A 81 6.96 5.79 -4.44
N SER A 82 7.05 6.74 -3.52
CA SER A 82 6.71 8.15 -3.74
C SER A 82 7.54 9.03 -2.80
N PRO A 83 7.96 10.22 -3.23
CA PRO A 83 8.62 11.18 -2.36
C PRO A 83 7.65 11.89 -1.42
N PHE A 84 6.35 11.78 -1.67
CA PHE A 84 5.32 12.47 -0.89
C PHE A 84 4.93 11.65 0.34
N THR A 85 4.75 12.33 1.47
CA THR A 85 4.45 11.72 2.77
C THR A 85 3.33 12.48 3.49
N GLY A 86 2.75 11.88 4.51
CA GLY A 86 1.69 12.52 5.30
C GLY A 86 0.45 12.84 4.45
N LEU A 87 0.01 14.10 4.47
CA LEU A 87 -1.15 14.57 3.69
C LEU A 87 -0.94 14.52 2.18
N GLU A 88 0.29 14.61 1.77
CA GLU A 88 0.70 14.70 0.37
C GLU A 88 0.88 13.34 -0.27
N GLN A 89 0.92 12.27 0.53
CA GLN A 89 1.15 10.93 0.00
C GLN A 89 0.02 10.49 -0.92
N PRO A 90 0.34 9.87 -2.06
CA PRO A 90 -0.66 9.20 -2.86
C PRO A 90 -1.24 8.00 -2.11
N TRP A 91 -2.48 7.65 -2.40
CA TRP A 91 -3.22 6.65 -1.65
C TRP A 91 -3.96 5.67 -2.58
N LEU A 92 -4.11 4.44 -2.11
CA LEU A 92 -4.84 3.40 -2.79
C LEU A 92 -6.33 3.48 -2.45
N SER A 93 -7.16 3.45 -3.48
CA SER A 93 -8.61 3.25 -3.32
C SER A 93 -8.98 1.76 -3.33
N THR A 94 -10.16 1.46 -2.84
CA THR A 94 -10.71 0.10 -2.90
C THR A 94 -10.86 -0.40 -4.35
N ALA A 95 -11.16 0.51 -5.30
CA ALA A 95 -11.29 0.17 -6.72
C ALA A 95 -9.94 -0.27 -7.32
N THR A 96 -8.86 0.48 -7.05
CA THR A 96 -7.52 0.13 -7.52
C THR A 96 -7.01 -1.15 -6.87
N VAL A 97 -7.26 -1.35 -5.57
CA VAL A 97 -6.88 -2.58 -4.89
C VAL A 97 -7.63 -3.79 -5.42
N LYS A 98 -8.94 -3.64 -5.70
CA LYS A 98 -9.73 -4.69 -6.35
C LYS A 98 -9.12 -5.07 -7.69
N TRP A 99 -8.75 -4.11 -8.52
CA TRP A 99 -8.07 -4.34 -9.79
C TRP A 99 -6.73 -5.06 -9.62
N LEU A 100 -5.91 -4.67 -8.63
CA LEU A 100 -4.65 -5.34 -8.32
C LEU A 100 -4.86 -6.82 -7.95
N ILE A 101 -5.90 -7.13 -7.17
CA ILE A 101 -6.22 -8.48 -6.71
C ILE A 101 -6.86 -9.31 -7.82
N GLU A 102 -7.91 -8.81 -8.46
CA GLU A 102 -8.76 -9.59 -9.35
C GLU A 102 -8.23 -9.63 -10.80
N ASP A 103 -7.72 -8.50 -11.31
CA ASP A 103 -7.25 -8.41 -12.70
C ASP A 103 -5.75 -8.67 -12.84
N ARG A 104 -4.96 -8.29 -11.86
CA ARG A 104 -3.50 -8.46 -11.87
C ARG A 104 -3.03 -9.64 -11.03
N GLU A 105 -3.87 -10.16 -10.14
CA GLU A 105 -3.56 -11.34 -9.32
C GLU A 105 -2.18 -11.20 -8.64
N ILE A 106 -1.90 -9.98 -8.12
CA ILE A 106 -0.59 -9.69 -7.53
C ILE A 106 -0.31 -10.62 -6.36
N THR A 107 0.95 -11.01 -6.19
CA THR A 107 1.35 -11.94 -5.13
C THR A 107 1.80 -11.25 -3.85
N MET A 108 2.26 -10.00 -3.94
CA MET A 108 2.66 -9.18 -2.80
C MET A 108 2.57 -7.70 -3.14
N LEU A 109 2.30 -6.86 -2.15
CA LEU A 109 2.42 -5.42 -2.24
C LEU A 109 3.54 -4.92 -1.33
N GLY A 110 4.55 -4.27 -1.91
CA GLY A 110 5.62 -3.59 -1.20
C GLY A 110 5.48 -2.07 -1.31
N LEU A 111 5.63 -1.36 -0.20
CA LEU A 111 5.49 0.09 -0.14
C LEU A 111 6.71 0.72 0.53
N SER A 112 7.15 1.87 0.03
CA SER A 112 8.11 2.71 0.73
C SER A 112 7.48 3.34 1.99
N ALA A 113 7.95 4.48 2.45
CA ALA A 113 7.48 5.13 3.68
C ALA A 113 6.02 5.64 3.64
N GLN A 114 5.27 5.43 2.55
CA GLN A 114 3.88 5.86 2.46
C GLN A 114 2.96 4.92 3.23
N GLY A 115 1.88 5.48 3.78
CA GLY A 115 0.78 4.67 4.27
C GLY A 115 0.03 3.98 3.12
N ILE A 116 -0.55 2.82 3.42
CA ILE A 116 -1.35 2.06 2.45
C ILE A 116 -2.68 2.76 2.19
N GLU A 117 -3.22 3.41 3.21
CA GLU A 117 -4.53 4.00 3.20
C GLU A 117 -4.48 5.50 3.35
N TRP A 118 -5.51 6.13 2.83
CA TRP A 118 -5.79 7.51 3.11
C TRP A 118 -6.02 7.67 4.62
N GLN A 119 -5.07 8.28 5.31
CA GLN A 119 -5.08 8.40 6.78
C GLN A 119 -6.29 9.17 7.32
N TYR A 120 -7.02 9.85 6.47
CA TYR A 120 -8.14 10.72 6.81
C TYR A 120 -9.50 10.05 6.73
N ASP A 121 -9.63 9.01 5.94
CA ASP A 121 -10.78 8.11 6.03
C ASP A 121 -10.76 7.29 7.32
N LEU A 122 -9.64 7.33 8.03
CA LEU A 122 -9.50 6.77 9.37
C LEU A 122 -10.18 7.63 10.46
N LYS A 123 -11.35 8.19 10.21
CA LYS A 123 -12.32 8.52 11.27
C LYS A 123 -12.67 7.29 12.10
N VAL A 124 -12.16 6.15 11.70
CA VAL A 124 -12.37 4.87 12.32
C VAL A 124 -11.13 4.54 13.10
N ALA A 125 -11.32 4.39 14.40
CA ALA A 125 -10.26 4.00 15.29
C ALA A 125 -9.50 2.81 14.69
N ALA A 126 -8.33 3.11 14.23
CA ALA A 126 -7.19 2.26 13.95
C ALA A 126 -7.42 0.85 13.41
N PRO A 127 -6.39 0.12 13.24
CA PRO A 127 -6.07 -0.71 12.07
C PRO A 127 -7.13 -1.73 11.71
N ASN A 128 -8.08 -2.00 12.58
CA ASN A 128 -9.11 -3.03 12.39
C ASN A 128 -10.14 -2.72 11.29
N ASN A 129 -10.26 -1.47 10.87
CA ASN A 129 -11.21 -1.06 9.84
C ASN A 129 -10.57 -0.54 8.55
N SER A 130 -9.30 -0.80 8.38
CA SER A 130 -8.53 -0.45 7.20
C SER A 130 -9.03 -1.23 5.97
N PRO A 131 -9.86 -0.65 5.09
CA PRO A 131 -10.48 -1.41 4.00
C PRO A 131 -9.44 -1.98 3.04
N ILE A 132 -8.39 -1.23 2.74
CA ILE A 132 -7.33 -1.64 1.82
C ILE A 132 -6.56 -2.85 2.38
N ARG A 133 -6.15 -2.79 3.64
CA ARG A 133 -5.48 -3.92 4.30
C ARG A 133 -6.38 -5.14 4.34
N ARG A 134 -7.66 -4.96 4.69
CA ARG A 134 -8.62 -6.07 4.72
C ARG A 134 -8.79 -6.73 3.37
N MET A 135 -8.84 -5.96 2.29
CA MET A 135 -8.95 -6.51 0.94
C MET A 135 -7.71 -7.32 0.57
N LEU A 136 -6.51 -6.74 0.75
CA LEU A 136 -5.25 -7.40 0.41
C LEU A 136 -5.05 -8.67 1.24
N LEU A 137 -5.16 -8.56 2.55
CA LEU A 137 -4.95 -9.68 3.46
C LEU A 137 -6.03 -10.74 3.30
N GLY A 138 -7.29 -10.34 3.07
CA GLY A 138 -8.39 -11.25 2.76
C GLY A 138 -8.19 -12.04 1.48
N ALA A 139 -7.45 -11.50 0.52
CA ALA A 139 -7.02 -12.17 -0.70
C ALA A 139 -5.69 -12.94 -0.52
N ASN A 140 -5.16 -13.04 0.69
CA ASN A 140 -3.83 -13.61 0.98
C ASN A 140 -2.68 -12.92 0.22
N VAL A 141 -2.80 -11.62 -0.03
CA VAL A 141 -1.73 -10.78 -0.57
C VAL A 141 -0.97 -10.14 0.59
N PRO A 142 0.26 -10.58 0.89
CA PRO A 142 1.07 -10.01 1.96
C PRO A 142 1.50 -8.58 1.62
N ILE A 143 1.71 -7.80 2.67
CA ILE A 143 2.09 -6.39 2.57
C ILE A 143 3.45 -6.20 3.23
N ALA A 144 4.43 -5.70 2.47
CA ALA A 144 5.74 -5.31 2.99
C ALA A 144 5.80 -3.77 3.14
N HIS A 145 5.92 -3.28 4.38
CA HIS A 145 5.91 -1.85 4.67
C HIS A 145 6.55 -1.53 6.03
N PRO A 146 7.37 -0.51 6.14
CA PRO A 146 7.94 0.27 5.03
C PRO A 146 9.18 -0.43 4.42
N LEU A 147 9.28 -0.37 3.11
CA LEU A 147 10.50 -0.74 2.39
C LEU A 147 11.35 0.51 2.13
N VAL A 148 12.66 0.38 2.27
CA VAL A 148 13.61 1.47 2.04
C VAL A 148 14.32 1.30 0.69
N ASN A 149 14.79 2.40 0.14
CA ASN A 149 15.59 2.44 -1.10
C ASN A 149 14.88 1.96 -2.38
N ILE A 150 13.54 1.82 -2.39
CA ILE A 150 12.80 1.50 -3.62
C ILE A 150 12.98 2.64 -4.64
N ASP A 151 13.07 3.86 -4.17
CA ASP A 151 13.27 5.08 -4.97
C ASP A 151 14.60 5.10 -5.74
N THR A 152 15.57 4.30 -5.33
CA THR A 152 16.87 4.16 -6.03
C THR A 152 16.83 3.17 -7.18
N ILE A 153 15.76 2.39 -7.30
CA ILE A 153 15.58 1.42 -8.38
C ILE A 153 15.11 2.14 -9.63
N THR A 154 15.95 2.17 -10.66
CA THR A 154 15.65 2.83 -11.94
C THR A 154 14.98 1.91 -12.96
N ALA A 155 15.06 0.60 -12.75
CA ALA A 155 14.42 -0.39 -13.62
C ALA A 155 12.93 -0.50 -13.30
N GLU A 156 12.09 -0.53 -14.33
CA GLU A 156 10.64 -0.76 -14.16
C GLU A 156 10.32 -2.17 -13.67
N ARG A 157 11.20 -3.12 -13.91
CA ARG A 157 11.06 -4.51 -13.50
C ARG A 157 12.34 -5.02 -12.86
N VAL A 158 12.18 -5.76 -11.78
CA VAL A 158 13.27 -6.41 -11.05
C VAL A 158 12.84 -7.81 -10.61
N PHE A 159 13.80 -8.64 -10.26
CA PHE A 159 13.53 -9.87 -9.53
C PHE A 159 13.64 -9.57 -8.04
N TYR A 160 12.54 -9.77 -7.34
CA TYR A 160 12.43 -9.49 -5.92
C TYR A 160 12.64 -10.74 -5.07
N VAL A 161 13.39 -10.60 -3.99
CA VAL A 161 13.52 -11.62 -2.93
C VAL A 161 13.42 -10.90 -1.59
N GLY A 162 12.36 -11.18 -0.84
CA GLY A 162 12.17 -10.57 0.48
C GLY A 162 11.52 -11.57 1.43
N LEU A 163 12.32 -12.50 1.94
CA LEU A 163 11.81 -13.59 2.76
C LEU A 163 11.53 -13.14 4.19
N PRO A 164 10.31 -13.40 4.70
CA PRO A 164 10.02 -13.23 6.11
C PRO A 164 10.75 -14.28 6.96
N LEU A 165 11.00 -13.94 8.21
CA LEU A 165 11.44 -14.93 9.17
C LEU A 165 10.30 -15.90 9.44
N ASN A 166 10.60 -17.20 9.40
CA ASN A 166 9.61 -18.23 9.71
C ASN A 166 9.42 -18.33 11.23
N MET A 167 8.49 -17.56 11.73
CA MET A 167 8.12 -17.55 13.14
C MET A 167 6.65 -17.98 13.29
N PRO A 168 6.39 -19.22 13.73
CA PRO A 168 5.03 -19.70 13.88
C PRO A 168 4.19 -18.81 14.81
N LYS A 169 2.95 -18.53 14.39
CA LYS A 169 1.98 -17.68 15.09
C LYS A 169 2.31 -16.19 15.14
N PHE A 170 3.32 -15.73 14.41
CA PHE A 170 3.57 -14.30 14.23
C PHE A 170 2.91 -13.78 12.96
N GLU A 171 2.28 -12.63 13.06
CA GLU A 171 1.54 -12.00 11.96
C GLU A 171 2.44 -11.09 11.11
N ALA A 172 3.59 -10.72 11.62
CA ALA A 172 4.55 -9.87 10.97
C ALA A 172 5.99 -10.27 11.30
N SER A 173 6.90 -10.02 10.38
CA SER A 173 8.33 -10.19 10.59
C SER A 173 9.11 -9.14 9.80
N PHE A 174 10.38 -8.99 10.14
CA PHE A 174 11.31 -8.26 9.30
C PHE A 174 11.63 -9.08 8.05
N ILE A 175 11.86 -8.37 6.95
CA ILE A 175 12.37 -8.92 5.69
C ILE A 175 13.60 -8.12 5.26
N ARG A 176 14.47 -8.78 4.51
CA ARG A 176 15.63 -8.14 3.91
C ARG A 176 15.84 -8.66 2.51
#